data_28ca48578096dd767aa851d1559a9e4d
#
_entry.id   28ca48578096dd767aa851d1559a9e4d
#
_cell.length_a   1.000
_cell.length_b   1.000
_cell.length_c   1.000
_cell.angle_alpha   90.00
_cell.angle_beta   90.00
_cell.angle_gamma   90.00
#
_symmetry.space_group_name_H-M   'P 1'
#
loop_
_entity.id
_entity.type
_entity.pdbx_description
1 polymer ?
#
loop_
_entity_poly.entity_id
_entity_poly.type
_entity_poly.pdbx_seq_one_letter_code
_entity_poly.pdbx_strand_id
1 'polypeptide(L)'
;DAINNAIEKGKRVIVEHFDLIYPMINKNADLLIGVGGEIIVTRPTIFGPEPQDIYKRVYHSINIRKMAHSAEDLVEMFLPEEERISCEHGDVLNGFLILFHCKPDINIKEIEDKVNKMIEKDIPIQYYDEKHVKIGDCIHPCSGPRIHVDSTSKIEHFKLLPKLYYDSTKKVYMLVGLVGDKIDESYKDLNKI
;
A
#
# COMPACT_ATOMS: atom_id res chain seq x y z
N ASP A 1 27.62 17.84 13.60
CA ASP A 1 28.10 18.41 14.89
C ASP A 1 27.06 19.28 15.57
N ALA A 2 26.40 20.24 14.88
CA ALA A 2 25.37 21.11 15.51
C ALA A 2 24.16 20.30 16.03
N ILE A 3 23.71 19.30 15.30
CA ILE A 3 22.58 18.42 15.69
C ILE A 3 22.95 17.61 16.93
N ASN A 4 24.11 16.95 16.92
CA ASN A 4 24.56 16.15 18.07
C ASN A 4 24.76 17.03 19.33
N ASN A 5 25.36 18.19 19.19
CA ASN A 5 25.50 19.16 20.28
C ASN A 5 24.14 19.65 20.85
N ALA A 6 23.14 19.82 19.98
CA ALA A 6 21.80 20.18 20.43
C ALA A 6 21.12 19.04 21.19
N ILE A 7 21.25 17.79 20.71
CA ILE A 7 20.71 16.59 21.36
C ILE A 7 21.38 16.37 22.73
N GLU A 8 22.71 16.48 22.81
CA GLU A 8 23.47 16.36 24.08
C GLU A 8 23.03 17.39 25.12
N LYS A 9 22.59 18.57 24.68
CA LYS A 9 22.01 19.62 25.54
C LYS A 9 20.54 19.39 25.87
N GLY A 10 19.97 18.23 25.53
CA GLY A 10 18.58 17.87 25.81
C GLY A 10 17.55 18.60 24.97
N LYS A 11 17.94 19.24 23.85
CA LYS A 11 17.02 19.94 22.96
C LYS A 11 16.29 18.96 22.05
N ARG A 12 15.01 19.26 21.75
CA ARG A 12 14.30 18.62 20.65
C ARG A 12 14.78 19.22 19.35
N VAL A 13 15.12 18.36 18.39
CA VAL A 13 15.66 18.77 17.09
C VAL A 13 14.73 18.24 16.02
N ILE A 14 14.29 19.10 15.11
CA ILE A 14 13.54 18.73 13.90
C ILE A 14 14.48 18.97 12.72
N VAL A 15 14.61 17.96 11.87
CA VAL A 15 15.48 18.01 10.69
C VAL A 15 14.63 17.70 9.47
N GLU A 16 14.58 18.63 8.52
CA GLU A 16 14.01 18.41 7.20
C GLU A 16 15.03 17.74 6.29
N HIS A 17 14.57 16.96 5.31
CA HIS A 17 15.41 16.21 4.37
C HIS A 17 16.46 15.33 5.09
N PHE A 18 15.99 14.65 6.12
CA PHE A 18 16.86 13.86 6.98
C PHE A 18 17.56 12.72 6.24
N ASP A 19 16.94 12.19 5.18
CA ASP A 19 17.52 11.20 4.26
C ASP A 19 18.86 11.65 3.64
N LEU A 20 19.02 12.94 3.38
CA LEU A 20 20.28 13.52 2.85
C LEU A 20 21.37 13.65 3.91
N ILE A 21 20.99 13.84 5.16
CA ILE A 21 21.92 14.11 6.27
C ILE A 21 22.28 12.81 7.01
N TYR A 22 21.40 11.83 7.00
CA TYR A 22 21.55 10.57 7.73
C TYR A 22 22.90 9.86 7.48
N PRO A 23 23.43 9.77 6.23
CA PRO A 23 24.71 9.13 5.99
C PRO A 23 25.90 9.79 6.71
N MET A 24 25.78 11.07 7.06
CA MET A 24 26.84 11.83 7.76
C MET A 24 26.68 11.71 9.28
N ILE A 25 25.47 11.56 9.79
CA ILE A 25 25.19 11.48 11.24
C ILE A 25 25.30 10.03 11.73
N ASN A 26 24.92 9.08 10.89
CA ASN A 26 24.88 7.64 11.15
C ASN A 26 24.16 7.27 12.45
N LYS A 27 23.13 8.06 12.80
CA LYS A 27 22.24 7.85 13.94
C LYS A 27 20.83 8.17 13.49
N ASN A 28 19.91 7.21 13.65
CA ASN A 28 18.53 7.41 13.25
C ASN A 28 17.78 8.36 14.20
N ALA A 29 16.69 8.91 13.71
CA ALA A 29 15.80 9.75 14.51
C ALA A 29 14.92 8.90 15.44
N ASP A 30 14.44 9.49 16.55
CA ASP A 30 13.46 8.84 17.43
C ASP A 30 12.08 8.73 16.77
N LEU A 31 11.80 9.61 15.80
CA LEU A 31 10.58 9.63 15.02
C LEU A 31 10.89 10.08 13.59
N LEU A 32 10.48 9.30 12.60
CA LEU A 32 10.51 9.68 11.20
C LEU A 32 9.10 10.02 10.73
N ILE A 33 8.99 11.13 10.01
CA ILE A 33 7.76 11.56 9.36
C ILE A 33 8.08 11.74 7.88
N GLY A 34 7.56 10.85 7.05
CA GLY A 34 7.63 10.98 5.60
C GLY A 34 6.39 11.68 5.06
N VAL A 35 6.57 12.65 4.18
CA VAL A 35 5.49 13.38 3.52
C VAL A 35 5.72 13.34 2.01
N GLY A 36 4.79 12.74 1.30
CA GLY A 36 4.85 12.58 -0.16
C GLY A 36 3.49 12.24 -0.73
N GLY A 37 3.38 11.17 -1.48
CA GLY A 37 2.09 10.63 -1.94
C GLY A 37 1.20 10.13 -0.80
N GLU A 38 1.81 9.76 0.31
CA GLU A 38 1.18 9.43 1.59
C GLU A 38 1.98 10.07 2.74
N ILE A 39 1.42 10.07 3.95
CA ILE A 39 2.12 10.49 5.16
C ILE A 39 2.41 9.25 5.99
N ILE A 40 3.69 9.00 6.26
CA ILE A 40 4.15 7.89 7.10
C ILE A 40 4.75 8.45 8.38
N VAL A 41 4.25 7.98 9.52
CA VAL A 41 4.82 8.29 10.84
C VAL A 41 5.30 7.00 11.48
N THR A 42 6.59 6.91 11.78
CA THR A 42 7.18 5.70 12.35
C THR A 42 8.24 6.00 13.40
N ARG A 43 8.43 5.07 14.33
CA ARG A 43 9.54 5.07 15.28
C ARG A 43 10.53 3.99 14.86
N PRO A 44 11.69 4.38 14.29
CA PRO A 44 12.70 3.42 13.88
C PRO A 44 13.23 2.59 15.05
N THR A 45 13.61 1.36 14.73
CA THR A 45 14.33 0.46 15.64
C THR A 45 15.73 0.21 15.10
N ILE A 46 16.50 -0.65 15.73
CA ILE A 46 17.81 -1.10 15.21
C ILE A 46 17.69 -1.86 13.87
N PHE A 47 16.48 -2.30 13.52
CA PHE A 47 16.18 -3.00 12.27
C PHE A 47 15.53 -2.08 11.21
N GLY A 48 15.50 -0.76 11.45
CA GLY A 48 14.89 0.19 10.56
C GLY A 48 13.46 0.62 10.98
N PRO A 49 12.73 1.30 10.11
CA PRO A 49 13.19 1.75 8.79
C PRO A 49 14.27 2.84 8.87
N GLU A 50 15.13 2.92 7.86
CA GLU A 50 16.03 4.06 7.67
C GLU A 50 15.31 5.22 6.96
N PRO A 51 15.82 6.46 7.05
CA PRO A 51 15.21 7.60 6.38
C PRO A 51 15.04 7.40 4.87
N GLN A 52 15.98 6.72 4.23
CA GLN A 52 15.90 6.42 2.80
C GLN A 52 14.77 5.43 2.44
N ASP A 53 14.42 4.53 3.34
CA ASP A 53 13.30 3.61 3.12
C ASP A 53 11.98 4.38 3.15
N ILE A 54 11.84 5.31 4.11
CA ILE A 54 10.68 6.19 4.20
C ILE A 54 10.59 7.10 2.97
N TYR A 55 11.73 7.69 2.54
CA TYR A 55 11.78 8.51 1.33
C TYR A 55 11.27 7.73 0.11
N LYS A 56 11.82 6.55 -0.15
CA LYS A 56 11.40 5.71 -1.27
C LYS A 56 9.90 5.40 -1.22
N ARG A 57 9.37 5.13 -0.03
CA ARG A 57 7.98 4.75 0.14
C ARG A 57 7.02 5.93 -0.12
N VAL A 58 7.26 7.10 0.46
CA VAL A 58 6.37 8.25 0.30
C VAL A 58 6.44 8.89 -1.08
N TYR A 59 7.58 8.76 -1.78
CA TYR A 59 7.75 9.21 -3.16
C TYR A 59 7.56 8.11 -4.20
N HIS A 60 7.26 6.90 -3.75
CA HIS A 60 6.87 5.84 -4.67
C HIS A 60 5.64 6.30 -5.45
N SER A 61 5.71 6.16 -6.75
CA SER A 61 4.82 6.79 -7.72
C SER A 61 3.35 6.84 -7.27
N ILE A 62 2.77 8.04 -7.20
CA ILE A 62 1.32 8.24 -7.00
C ILE A 62 0.50 7.38 -7.99
N ASN A 63 1.02 7.12 -9.18
CA ASN A 63 0.36 6.26 -10.16
C ASN A 63 0.27 4.81 -9.68
N ILE A 64 1.33 4.29 -9.06
CA ILE A 64 1.29 2.93 -8.46
C ILE A 64 0.22 2.87 -7.37
N ARG A 65 0.13 3.90 -6.52
CA ARG A 65 -0.92 3.97 -5.48
C ARG A 65 -2.32 4.02 -6.07
N LYS A 66 -2.53 4.86 -7.09
CA LYS A 66 -3.81 4.92 -7.80
C LYS A 66 -4.18 3.57 -8.41
N MET A 67 -3.23 2.92 -9.08
CA MET A 67 -3.45 1.58 -9.64
C MET A 67 -3.74 0.54 -8.55
N ALA A 68 -2.98 0.55 -7.45
CA ALA A 68 -3.15 -0.41 -6.36
C ALA A 68 -4.53 -0.27 -5.69
N HIS A 69 -4.94 0.94 -5.29
CA HIS A 69 -6.25 1.18 -4.70
C HIS A 69 -7.40 0.82 -5.66
N SER A 70 -7.27 1.18 -6.95
CA SER A 70 -8.28 0.81 -7.93
C SER A 70 -8.37 -0.70 -8.14
N ALA A 71 -7.24 -1.40 -8.19
CA ALA A 71 -7.21 -2.86 -8.33
C ALA A 71 -7.74 -3.57 -7.09
N GLU A 72 -7.48 -3.04 -5.90
CA GLU A 72 -8.02 -3.53 -4.64
C GLU A 72 -9.55 -3.47 -4.62
N ASP A 73 -10.13 -2.30 -4.95
CA ASP A 73 -11.58 -2.14 -5.05
C ASP A 73 -12.20 -3.10 -6.08
N LEU A 74 -11.53 -3.30 -7.24
CA LEU A 74 -11.99 -4.29 -8.22
C LEU A 74 -11.95 -5.73 -7.68
N VAL A 75 -10.94 -6.10 -6.90
CA VAL A 75 -10.86 -7.42 -6.25
C VAL A 75 -12.00 -7.59 -5.25
N GLU A 76 -12.24 -6.57 -4.41
CA GLU A 76 -13.32 -6.60 -3.41
C GLU A 76 -14.71 -6.81 -4.03
N MET A 77 -14.97 -6.28 -5.22
CA MET A 77 -16.23 -6.50 -5.93
C MET A 77 -16.51 -7.98 -6.22
N PHE A 78 -15.48 -8.84 -6.25
CA PHE A 78 -15.59 -10.27 -6.51
C PHE A 78 -15.38 -11.16 -5.29
N LEU A 79 -15.12 -10.55 -4.12
CA LEU A 79 -15.11 -11.30 -2.86
C LEU A 79 -16.55 -11.62 -2.42
N PRO A 80 -16.76 -12.77 -1.74
CA PRO A 80 -18.00 -13.02 -1.02
C PRO A 80 -18.32 -11.87 -0.05
N GLU A 81 -19.60 -11.56 0.13
CA GLU A 81 -20.04 -10.43 0.95
C GLU A 81 -19.52 -10.53 2.39
N GLU A 82 -19.55 -11.72 2.97
CA GLU A 82 -19.06 -11.98 4.33
C GLU A 82 -17.57 -11.65 4.48
N GLU A 83 -16.76 -12.02 3.48
CA GLU A 83 -15.32 -11.74 3.46
C GLU A 83 -15.03 -10.26 3.24
N ARG A 84 -15.79 -9.61 2.35
CA ARG A 84 -15.65 -8.18 2.06
C ARG A 84 -15.95 -7.29 3.27
N ILE A 85 -16.97 -7.63 4.08
CA ILE A 85 -17.36 -6.84 5.25
C ILE A 85 -16.35 -6.99 6.39
N SER A 86 -15.67 -8.12 6.49
CA SER A 86 -14.79 -8.46 7.61
C SER A 86 -13.30 -8.30 7.31
N CYS A 87 -12.91 -8.00 6.07
CA CYS A 87 -11.50 -7.84 5.71
C CYS A 87 -10.93 -6.50 6.19
N GLU A 88 -9.61 -6.50 6.41
CA GLU A 88 -8.81 -5.31 6.63
C GLU A 88 -7.92 -5.06 5.40
N HIS A 89 -7.41 -3.85 5.29
CA HIS A 89 -6.62 -3.40 4.15
C HIS A 89 -5.20 -3.09 4.57
N GLY A 90 -4.28 -3.31 3.66
CA GLY A 90 -2.88 -2.98 3.85
C GLY A 90 -2.18 -2.71 2.52
N ASP A 91 -0.99 -2.18 2.61
CA ASP A 91 -0.20 -1.78 1.46
C ASP A 91 1.09 -2.59 1.35
N VAL A 92 1.47 -2.89 0.13
CA VAL A 92 2.82 -3.29 -0.25
C VAL A 92 3.39 -2.32 -1.28
N LEU A 93 4.70 -2.36 -1.52
CA LEU A 93 5.38 -1.35 -2.32
C LEU A 93 4.73 -1.12 -3.69
N ASN A 94 4.41 -2.18 -4.42
CA ASN A 94 3.79 -2.12 -5.76
C ASN A 94 2.41 -2.80 -5.77
N GLY A 95 1.60 -2.61 -4.73
CA GLY A 95 0.31 -3.26 -4.66
C GLY A 95 -0.42 -3.05 -3.35
N PHE A 96 -1.22 -4.04 -2.98
CA PHE A 96 -2.09 -4.00 -1.82
C PHE A 96 -2.19 -5.36 -1.13
N LEU A 97 -2.71 -5.36 0.08
CA LEU A 97 -3.05 -6.54 0.87
C LEU A 97 -4.52 -6.50 1.27
N ILE A 98 -5.21 -7.61 1.13
CA ILE A 98 -6.49 -7.84 1.78
C ILE A 98 -6.27 -8.89 2.88
N LEU A 99 -6.61 -8.54 4.12
CA LEU A 99 -6.33 -9.31 5.33
C LEU A 99 -7.63 -9.94 5.84
N PHE A 100 -7.61 -11.23 6.09
CA PHE A 100 -8.76 -12.00 6.57
C PHE A 100 -8.44 -12.65 7.92
N HIS A 101 -9.31 -12.50 8.91
CA HIS A 101 -9.14 -13.15 10.22
C HIS A 101 -9.36 -14.67 10.17
N CYS A 102 -10.14 -15.14 9.22
CA CYS A 102 -10.33 -16.56 8.92
C CYS A 102 -9.81 -16.86 7.52
N LYS A 103 -9.50 -18.11 7.24
CA LYS A 103 -9.10 -18.51 5.88
C LYS A 103 -10.30 -18.38 4.95
N PRO A 104 -10.29 -17.44 3.98
CA PRO A 104 -11.40 -17.25 3.08
C PRO A 104 -11.53 -18.40 2.09
N ASP A 105 -12.76 -18.74 1.73
CA ASP A 105 -13.07 -19.70 0.67
C ASP A 105 -13.22 -18.96 -0.67
N ILE A 106 -12.09 -18.65 -1.29
CA ILE A 106 -12.03 -17.87 -2.54
C ILE A 106 -11.18 -18.58 -3.59
N ASN A 107 -11.59 -18.43 -4.85
CA ASN A 107 -10.78 -18.83 -6.00
C ASN A 107 -9.99 -17.62 -6.53
N ILE A 108 -8.72 -17.54 -6.11
CA ILE A 108 -7.83 -16.41 -6.45
C ILE A 108 -7.70 -16.24 -7.97
N LYS A 109 -7.54 -17.35 -8.72
CA LYS A 109 -7.40 -17.28 -10.18
C LYS A 109 -8.67 -16.78 -10.87
N GLU A 110 -9.83 -17.18 -10.40
CA GLU A 110 -11.11 -16.71 -10.94
C GLU A 110 -11.30 -15.21 -10.68
N ILE A 111 -10.92 -14.72 -9.49
CA ILE A 111 -10.97 -13.29 -9.16
C ILE A 111 -10.01 -12.51 -10.07
N GLU A 112 -8.76 -12.98 -10.19
CA GLU A 112 -7.77 -12.36 -11.09
C GLU A 112 -8.28 -12.25 -12.53
N ASP A 113 -8.87 -13.32 -13.06
CA ASP A 113 -9.40 -13.34 -14.42
C ASP A 113 -10.59 -12.37 -14.59
N LYS A 114 -11.46 -12.25 -13.58
CA LYS A 114 -12.58 -11.29 -13.58
C LYS A 114 -12.08 -9.85 -13.56
N VAL A 115 -11.11 -9.54 -12.71
CA VAL A 115 -10.51 -8.19 -12.63
C VAL A 115 -9.82 -7.83 -13.94
N ASN A 116 -9.02 -8.72 -14.51
CA ASN A 116 -8.37 -8.49 -15.80
C ASN A 116 -9.38 -8.21 -16.92
N LYS A 117 -10.52 -8.91 -16.94
CA LYS A 117 -11.61 -8.61 -17.88
C LYS A 117 -12.23 -7.22 -17.68
N MET A 118 -12.27 -6.70 -16.44
CA MET A 118 -12.71 -5.33 -16.19
C MET A 118 -11.66 -4.31 -16.66
N ILE A 119 -10.38 -4.61 -16.47
CA ILE A 119 -9.27 -3.79 -16.95
C ILE A 119 -9.32 -3.66 -18.48
N GLU A 120 -9.53 -4.78 -19.18
CA GLU A 120 -9.65 -4.80 -20.65
C GLU A 120 -10.85 -4.01 -21.19
N LYS A 121 -11.93 -3.87 -20.38
CA LYS A 121 -13.15 -3.15 -20.79
C LYS A 121 -13.06 -1.63 -20.68
N ASP A 122 -11.99 -1.08 -20.13
CA ASP A 122 -11.78 0.36 -19.98
C ASP A 122 -12.95 1.07 -19.26
N ILE A 123 -13.33 0.55 -18.08
CA ILE A 123 -14.46 1.03 -17.31
C ILE A 123 -14.06 2.32 -16.57
N PRO A 124 -14.82 3.42 -16.67
CA PRO A 124 -14.50 4.66 -15.96
C PRO A 124 -14.61 4.48 -14.43
N ILE A 125 -13.65 5.08 -13.72
CA ILE A 125 -13.61 5.14 -12.26
C ILE A 125 -13.70 6.61 -11.86
N GLN A 126 -14.68 6.95 -11.02
CA GLN A 126 -14.98 8.32 -10.64
C GLN A 126 -15.20 8.43 -9.14
N TYR A 127 -14.76 9.53 -8.55
CA TYR A 127 -15.15 9.88 -7.19
C TYR A 127 -16.66 10.01 -7.08
N TYR A 128 -17.26 9.42 -6.08
CA TYR A 128 -18.68 9.55 -5.80
C TYR A 128 -18.91 10.38 -4.53
N ASP A 129 -18.40 9.93 -3.39
CA ASP A 129 -18.40 10.66 -2.13
C ASP A 129 -17.20 10.23 -1.24
N GLU A 130 -17.14 10.67 0.01
CA GLU A 130 -16.04 10.37 0.93
C GLU A 130 -15.87 8.88 1.27
N LYS A 131 -16.89 8.05 0.99
CA LYS A 131 -16.93 6.63 1.34
C LYS A 131 -17.16 5.70 0.15
N HIS A 132 -17.33 6.27 -1.04
CA HIS A 132 -17.66 5.49 -2.23
C HIS A 132 -16.92 5.97 -3.46
N VAL A 133 -16.57 5.01 -4.30
CA VAL A 133 -16.09 5.20 -5.66
C VAL A 133 -17.13 4.66 -6.64
N LYS A 134 -17.30 5.32 -7.77
CA LYS A 134 -18.15 4.84 -8.86
C LYS A 134 -17.31 4.16 -9.92
N ILE A 135 -17.54 2.87 -10.14
CA ILE A 135 -16.86 2.04 -11.14
C ILE A 135 -17.91 1.64 -12.20
N GLY A 136 -17.88 2.29 -13.36
CA GLY A 136 -18.94 2.19 -14.34
C GLY A 136 -20.29 2.64 -13.74
N ASP A 137 -21.27 1.74 -13.68
CA ASP A 137 -22.57 2.00 -13.07
C ASP A 137 -22.67 1.52 -11.60
N CYS A 138 -21.62 0.90 -11.06
CA CYS A 138 -21.60 0.39 -9.70
C CYS A 138 -21.04 1.44 -8.74
N ILE A 139 -21.75 1.67 -7.62
CA ILE A 139 -21.24 2.45 -6.48
C ILE A 139 -20.65 1.44 -5.50
N HIS A 140 -19.33 1.50 -5.32
CA HIS A 140 -18.56 0.60 -4.46
C HIS A 140 -18.10 1.31 -3.20
N PRO A 141 -18.29 0.72 -2.01
CA PRO A 141 -17.76 1.28 -0.76
C PRO A 141 -16.23 1.29 -0.81
N CYS A 142 -15.64 2.40 -0.39
CA CYS A 142 -14.19 2.58 -0.31
C CYS A 142 -13.79 2.88 1.12
N SER A 143 -12.75 2.24 1.64
CA SER A 143 -12.30 2.38 3.02
C SER A 143 -11.56 3.72 3.28
N GLY A 144 -12.25 4.85 3.07
CA GLY A 144 -11.73 6.21 3.29
C GLY A 144 -11.35 6.95 2.01
N PRO A 145 -10.84 8.19 2.15
CA PRO A 145 -10.47 9.00 0.99
C PRO A 145 -9.23 8.39 0.30
N ARG A 146 -9.46 7.67 -0.78
CA ARG A 146 -8.42 7.05 -1.61
C ARG A 146 -8.31 7.75 -2.96
N ILE A 147 -7.14 7.67 -3.54
CA ILE A 147 -6.89 8.14 -4.92
C ILE A 147 -6.97 6.96 -5.88
N HIS A 148 -7.67 7.13 -6.99
CA HIS A 148 -7.88 6.11 -8.00
C HIS A 148 -7.36 6.56 -9.37
N VAL A 149 -7.17 5.61 -10.27
CA VAL A 149 -7.06 5.90 -11.70
C VAL A 149 -8.43 6.33 -12.25
N ASP A 150 -8.47 7.03 -13.37
CA ASP A 150 -9.70 7.51 -13.99
C ASP A 150 -10.43 6.43 -14.81
N SER A 151 -9.74 5.31 -15.11
CA SER A 151 -10.29 4.18 -15.83
C SER A 151 -9.54 2.89 -15.46
N THR A 152 -10.24 1.75 -15.54
CA THR A 152 -9.66 0.44 -15.24
C THR A 152 -8.50 0.08 -16.17
N SER A 153 -8.49 0.54 -17.43
CA SER A 153 -7.39 0.31 -18.39
C SER A 153 -6.07 0.98 -18.00
N LYS A 154 -6.08 1.90 -17.02
CA LYS A 154 -4.88 2.51 -16.47
C LYS A 154 -4.20 1.66 -15.38
N ILE A 155 -4.78 0.52 -15.02
CA ILE A 155 -4.17 -0.44 -14.11
C ILE A 155 -3.25 -1.34 -14.95
N GLU A 156 -1.94 -1.12 -14.81
CA GLU A 156 -0.92 -1.86 -15.56
C GLU A 156 -0.49 -3.12 -14.80
N HIS A 157 -0.30 -4.23 -15.52
CA HIS A 157 0.29 -5.47 -15.03
C HIS A 157 -0.34 -6.03 -13.75
N PHE A 158 -1.68 -5.96 -13.63
CA PHE A 158 -2.37 -6.50 -12.46
C PHE A 158 -2.18 -8.02 -12.33
N LYS A 159 -1.86 -8.46 -11.11
CA LYS A 159 -1.72 -9.87 -10.77
C LYS A 159 -2.04 -10.11 -9.30
N LEU A 160 -2.73 -11.20 -8.99
CA LEU A 160 -2.83 -11.74 -7.63
C LEU A 160 -1.76 -12.81 -7.41
N LEU A 161 -1.15 -12.85 -6.22
CA LEU A 161 -0.29 -13.96 -5.85
C LEU A 161 -1.12 -15.26 -5.76
N PRO A 162 -0.59 -16.41 -6.23
CA PRO A 162 -1.40 -17.61 -6.48
C PRO A 162 -1.87 -18.33 -5.21
N LYS A 163 -1.48 -17.85 -4.04
CA LYS A 163 -1.84 -18.45 -2.75
C LYS A 163 -2.05 -17.38 -1.69
N LEU A 164 -2.85 -17.72 -0.69
CA LEU A 164 -2.92 -16.94 0.55
C LEU A 164 -1.64 -17.15 1.37
N TYR A 165 -1.17 -16.07 1.98
CA TYR A 165 -0.08 -16.09 2.96
C TYR A 165 -0.67 -15.98 4.36
N TYR A 166 -0.04 -16.61 5.34
CA TYR A 166 -0.50 -16.54 6.72
C TYR A 166 0.56 -15.87 7.59
N ASP A 167 0.16 -14.77 8.23
CA ASP A 167 0.94 -14.10 9.26
C ASP A 167 0.61 -14.72 10.63
N SER A 168 1.54 -15.51 11.18
CA SER A 168 1.34 -16.17 12.48
C SER A 168 1.35 -15.20 13.65
N THR A 169 1.95 -14.04 13.51
CA THR A 169 2.03 -13.00 14.56
C THR A 169 0.70 -12.26 14.68
N LYS A 170 0.17 -11.82 13.55
CA LYS A 170 -1.13 -11.13 13.48
C LYS A 170 -2.32 -12.09 13.42
N LYS A 171 -2.06 -13.37 13.13
CA LYS A 171 -3.07 -14.43 12.94
C LYS A 171 -4.07 -14.11 11.83
N VAL A 172 -3.57 -13.59 10.72
CA VAL A 172 -4.38 -13.23 9.54
C VAL A 172 -3.90 -13.94 8.29
N TYR A 173 -4.83 -14.19 7.37
CA TYR A 173 -4.53 -14.63 6.01
C TYR A 173 -4.46 -13.40 5.10
N MET A 174 -3.50 -13.38 4.19
CA MET A 174 -3.25 -12.26 3.30
C MET A 174 -3.43 -12.67 1.85
N LEU A 175 -4.30 -11.98 1.13
CA LEU A 175 -4.35 -11.96 -0.32
C LEU A 175 -3.52 -10.78 -0.81
N VAL A 176 -2.57 -11.03 -1.69
CA VAL A 176 -1.64 -10.01 -2.19
C VAL A 176 -1.95 -9.71 -3.64
N GLY A 177 -2.23 -8.44 -3.94
CA GLY A 177 -2.36 -7.93 -5.30
C GLY A 177 -1.19 -7.02 -5.67
N LEU A 178 -0.69 -7.15 -6.89
CA LEU A 178 0.43 -6.41 -7.43
C LEU A 178 0.03 -5.67 -8.70
N VAL A 179 0.63 -4.50 -8.93
CA VAL A 179 0.42 -3.65 -10.11
C VAL A 179 1.73 -3.02 -10.58
N GLY A 180 1.79 -2.59 -11.84
CA GLY A 180 2.95 -1.90 -12.43
C GLY A 180 4.08 -2.83 -12.86
N ASP A 181 5.16 -2.24 -13.40
CA ASP A 181 6.20 -2.97 -14.14
C ASP A 181 7.12 -3.88 -13.30
N LYS A 182 7.15 -3.74 -11.97
CA LYS A 182 8.14 -4.41 -11.09
C LYS A 182 7.54 -5.54 -10.25
N ILE A 183 6.64 -6.31 -10.82
CA ILE A 183 5.94 -7.40 -10.11
C ILE A 183 6.92 -8.43 -9.50
N ASP A 184 7.98 -8.80 -10.23
CA ASP A 184 8.93 -9.82 -9.77
C ASP A 184 9.85 -9.34 -8.64
N GLU A 185 10.17 -8.05 -8.58
CA GLU A 185 10.98 -7.46 -7.51
C GLU A 185 10.17 -7.29 -6.21
N SER A 186 8.87 -7.03 -6.32
CA SER A 186 7.97 -6.84 -5.17
C SER A 186 7.86 -8.08 -4.28
N TYR A 187 8.06 -9.27 -4.81
CA TYR A 187 8.09 -10.52 -4.03
C TYR A 187 9.18 -10.54 -2.95
N LYS A 188 10.32 -9.92 -3.23
CA LYS A 188 11.45 -9.86 -2.30
C LYS A 188 11.28 -8.77 -1.25
N ASP A 189 10.44 -7.78 -1.55
CA ASP A 189 10.25 -6.60 -0.73
C ASP A 189 8.99 -6.65 0.15
N LEU A 190 8.13 -7.67 0.00
CA LEU A 190 6.97 -7.91 0.86
C LEU A 190 7.32 -8.04 2.36
N ASN A 191 8.57 -8.39 2.68
CA ASN A 191 9.06 -8.56 4.05
C ASN A 191 9.89 -7.36 4.56
N LYS A 192 10.01 -6.29 3.79
CA LYS A 192 10.81 -5.11 4.16
C LYS A 192 9.96 -3.94 4.70
N ILE A 193 8.86 -4.26 5.32
CA ILE A 193 8.00 -3.26 6.00
C ILE A 193 8.50 -3.03 7.41
#